data_c3b231b7ad1106c60f2de70f8132eea4
#
_entry.id   c3b231b7ad1106c60f2de70f8132eea4
#
_cell.length_a   1.000
_cell.length_b   1.000
_cell.length_c   1.000
_cell.angle_alpha   90.00
_cell.angle_beta   90.00
_cell.angle_gamma   90.00
#
_symmetry.space_group_name_H-M   'P 1'
#
loop_
_entity.id
_entity.type
_entity.pdbx_description
1 polymer ?
#
loop_
_entity_poly.entity_id
_entity_poly.type
_entity_poly.pdbx_seq_one_letter_code
_entity_poly.pdbx_strand_id
1 'polypeptide(L)'
;MKTPVAFIIFKRPHTTEKVFEAIRQAKPPKLFVIADGPRADRPGEAEKCEAARAIIERMDWDCEVIKNYSDINLGCAKRVSSGIDWVFNHVEEAIILEDDCLPHPTFFPFCEELLEKYRYDTRVSSISGQNVLFGRRRTNYSYYFSRYNLCWGWASWRRAWQHYDLYMKLWPEIHSQGYLNDILGHPLVVKYWSNVFQSVYNNPLGITWDYQWTFACFVQNSLGIISNGNLISNIGFGPDSTHFKSTNKNPLDSLPTEKMQLPLNHPPFVIRDVKADNLTQRTIYRDSLLQLLKKEIKKSLKVKEFKKVSPDNFNLI
;
A
#
# COMPACT_ATOMS: atom_id res chain seq x y z
N MET A 1 15.18 -4.31 19.08
CA MET A 1 15.35 -4.23 17.62
C MET A 1 16.39 -3.16 17.25
N LYS A 2 16.90 -3.17 15.99
CA LYS A 2 17.90 -2.19 15.51
C LYS A 2 17.33 -1.28 14.41
N THR A 3 16.27 -1.70 13.76
CA THR A 3 15.69 -1.03 12.60
C THR A 3 14.90 0.21 13.01
N PRO A 4 15.11 1.37 12.36
CA PRO A 4 14.29 2.56 12.54
C PRO A 4 12.83 2.30 12.15
N VAL A 5 11.91 2.98 12.86
CA VAL A 5 10.48 2.99 12.52
C VAL A 5 10.07 4.37 12.05
N ALA A 6 9.32 4.44 10.96
CA ALA A 6 8.61 5.62 10.48
C ALA A 6 7.14 5.48 10.83
N PHE A 7 6.61 6.40 11.62
CA PHE A 7 5.22 6.42 12.07
C PHE A 7 4.49 7.60 11.47
N ILE A 8 3.52 7.33 10.61
CA ILE A 8 2.73 8.33 9.88
C ILE A 8 1.40 8.50 10.61
N ILE A 9 1.14 9.70 11.12
CA ILE A 9 -0.05 10.02 11.90
C ILE A 9 -0.79 11.22 11.32
N PHE A 10 -2.08 11.33 11.63
CA PHE A 10 -2.85 12.52 11.27
C PHE A 10 -3.77 12.96 12.40
N LYS A 11 -5.04 12.58 12.38
CA LYS A 11 -6.13 13.12 13.22
C LYS A 11 -6.93 12.06 13.96
N ARG A 12 -6.39 10.87 14.15
CA ARG A 12 -7.07 9.73 14.76
C ARG A 12 -6.36 9.29 16.05
N PRO A 13 -6.47 10.07 17.16
CA PRO A 13 -5.72 9.78 18.39
C PRO A 13 -5.98 8.37 18.92
N HIS A 14 -7.21 7.83 18.77
CA HIS A 14 -7.55 6.50 19.26
C HIS A 14 -6.80 5.36 18.53
N THR A 15 -6.65 5.42 17.21
CA THR A 15 -5.88 4.42 16.47
C THR A 15 -4.37 4.67 16.61
N THR A 16 -3.95 5.95 16.58
CA THR A 16 -2.56 6.37 16.86
C THR A 16 -2.05 5.79 18.18
N GLU A 17 -2.86 5.85 19.24
CA GLU A 17 -2.54 5.28 20.56
C GLU A 17 -2.21 3.80 20.49
N LYS A 18 -3.05 3.02 19.82
CA LYS A 18 -2.90 1.57 19.72
C LYS A 18 -1.65 1.17 18.94
N VAL A 19 -1.39 1.86 17.82
CA VAL A 19 -0.20 1.57 17.01
C VAL A 19 1.06 2.04 17.73
N PHE A 20 1.01 3.20 18.40
CA PHE A 20 2.12 3.69 19.22
C PHE A 20 2.47 2.71 20.34
N GLU A 21 1.49 2.12 21.02
CA GLU A 21 1.75 1.11 22.06
C GLU A 21 2.43 -0.14 21.48
N ALA A 22 2.07 -0.57 20.28
CA ALA A 22 2.77 -1.68 19.62
C ALA A 22 4.23 -1.30 19.27
N ILE A 23 4.48 -0.06 18.82
CA ILE A 23 5.83 0.47 18.60
C ILE A 23 6.61 0.56 19.92
N ARG A 24 5.96 1.01 20.99
CA ARG A 24 6.52 1.08 22.35
C ARG A 24 7.02 -0.27 22.85
N GLN A 25 6.24 -1.34 22.61
CA GLN A 25 6.64 -2.71 22.97
C GLN A 25 7.84 -3.20 22.15
N ALA A 26 7.98 -2.79 20.90
CA ALA A 26 9.11 -3.14 20.04
C ALA A 26 10.39 -2.37 20.40
N LYS A 27 10.28 -1.20 21.01
CA LYS A 27 11.37 -0.32 21.45
C LYS A 27 12.40 -0.05 20.35
N PRO A 28 12.00 0.56 19.21
CA PRO A 28 12.97 0.94 18.19
C PRO A 28 13.95 1.98 18.74
N PRO A 29 15.24 1.94 18.33
CA PRO A 29 16.23 2.93 18.79
C PRO A 29 16.03 4.29 18.12
N LYS A 30 15.26 4.35 17.03
CA LYS A 30 14.95 5.58 16.29
C LYS A 30 13.52 5.54 15.77
N LEU A 31 12.78 6.63 16.03
CA LEU A 31 11.41 6.83 15.60
C LEU A 31 11.29 8.14 14.80
N PHE A 32 10.97 7.99 13.52
CA PHE A 32 10.57 9.12 12.68
C PHE A 32 9.07 9.30 12.75
N VAL A 33 8.61 10.49 13.13
CA VAL A 33 7.17 10.78 13.20
C VAL A 33 6.80 11.81 12.15
N ILE A 34 5.89 11.40 11.25
CA ILE A 34 5.40 12.20 10.15
C ILE A 34 3.95 12.55 10.45
N ALA A 35 3.62 13.84 10.63
CA ALA A 35 2.26 14.27 10.90
C ALA A 35 1.77 15.33 9.89
N ASP A 36 0.59 15.11 9.30
CA ASP A 36 -0.06 16.14 8.49
C ASP A 36 -0.71 17.22 9.37
N GLY A 37 -0.89 18.42 8.82
CA GLY A 37 -1.61 19.51 9.45
C GLY A 37 -3.13 19.38 9.29
N PRO A 38 -3.92 20.11 10.08
CA PRO A 38 -5.36 20.15 9.97
C PRO A 38 -5.81 20.88 8.69
N ARG A 39 -6.97 20.49 8.16
CA ARG A 39 -7.64 21.25 7.11
C ARG A 39 -8.33 22.46 7.71
N ALA A 40 -8.10 23.62 7.12
CA ALA A 40 -8.61 24.90 7.64
C ALA A 40 -10.16 24.98 7.64
N ASP A 41 -10.81 24.23 6.74
CA ASP A 41 -12.26 24.18 6.59
C ASP A 41 -12.96 23.12 7.45
N ARG A 42 -12.26 22.48 8.38
CA ARG A 42 -12.76 21.36 9.19
C ARG A 42 -12.69 21.67 10.68
N PRO A 43 -13.76 22.18 11.29
CA PRO A 43 -13.80 22.44 12.73
C PRO A 43 -13.47 21.18 13.55
N GLY A 44 -12.69 21.34 14.62
CA GLY A 44 -12.28 20.24 15.52
C GLY A 44 -11.19 19.33 14.97
N GLU A 45 -10.67 19.58 13.75
CA GLU A 45 -9.60 18.76 13.20
C GLU A 45 -8.23 19.15 13.77
N ALA A 46 -8.01 20.41 14.11
CA ALA A 46 -6.79 20.89 14.73
C ALA A 46 -6.56 20.21 16.10
N GLU A 47 -7.58 20.17 16.93
CA GLU A 47 -7.54 19.52 18.24
C GLU A 47 -7.29 18.02 18.14
N LYS A 48 -7.86 17.35 17.12
CA LYS A 48 -7.60 15.92 16.85
C LYS A 48 -6.15 15.68 16.40
N CYS A 49 -5.59 16.56 15.55
CA CYS A 49 -4.20 16.48 15.12
C CYS A 49 -3.25 16.69 16.31
N GLU A 50 -3.53 17.67 17.15
CA GLU A 50 -2.75 17.94 18.36
C GLU A 50 -2.81 16.77 19.34
N ALA A 51 -4.00 16.22 19.59
CA ALA A 51 -4.18 15.05 20.43
C ALA A 51 -3.40 13.82 19.90
N ALA A 52 -3.36 13.60 18.57
CA ALA A 52 -2.57 12.54 17.97
C ALA A 52 -1.06 12.77 18.14
N ARG A 53 -0.59 14.02 17.98
CA ARG A 53 0.81 14.40 18.18
C ARG A 53 1.25 14.27 19.64
N ALA A 54 0.37 14.61 20.60
CA ALA A 54 0.63 14.52 22.03
C ALA A 54 0.89 13.08 22.52
N ILE A 55 0.40 12.07 21.80
CA ILE A 55 0.69 10.67 22.12
C ILE A 55 2.19 10.39 22.05
N ILE A 56 2.89 10.98 21.09
CA ILE A 56 4.33 10.79 20.88
C ILE A 56 5.17 11.35 22.05
N GLU A 57 4.66 12.37 22.75
CA GLU A 57 5.37 12.96 23.89
C GLU A 57 5.44 12.01 25.11
N ARG A 58 4.69 10.91 25.10
CA ARG A 58 4.69 9.91 26.16
C ARG A 58 5.75 8.81 25.98
N MET A 59 6.74 9.08 25.14
CA MET A 59 7.89 8.19 24.94
C MET A 59 8.59 7.88 26.26
N ASP A 60 8.78 6.59 26.58
CA ASP A 60 9.35 6.13 27.86
C ASP A 60 10.44 5.06 27.70
N TRP A 61 11.02 4.93 26.52
CA TRP A 61 12.18 4.08 26.27
C TRP A 61 13.30 4.87 25.58
N ASP A 62 14.53 4.38 25.62
CA ASP A 62 15.67 5.01 24.96
C ASP A 62 15.48 4.97 23.42
N CYS A 63 15.19 6.14 22.85
CA CYS A 63 14.82 6.30 21.44
C CYS A 63 15.12 7.72 20.94
N GLU A 64 15.83 7.82 19.85
CA GLU A 64 15.96 9.08 19.12
C GLU A 64 14.66 9.37 18.34
N VAL A 65 13.90 10.37 18.80
CA VAL A 65 12.65 10.79 18.14
C VAL A 65 12.90 11.98 17.23
N ILE A 66 12.62 11.81 15.93
CA ILE A 66 12.77 12.85 14.93
C ILE A 66 11.39 13.16 14.35
N LYS A 67 10.93 14.40 14.50
CA LYS A 67 9.59 14.83 14.13
C LYS A 67 9.60 15.67 12.87
N ASN A 68 8.68 15.36 11.95
CA ASN A 68 8.39 16.14 10.75
C ASN A 68 6.90 16.42 10.74
N TYR A 69 6.49 17.56 11.28
CA TYR A 69 5.10 17.99 11.38
C TYR A 69 4.82 19.12 10.38
N SER A 70 3.70 19.01 9.67
CA SER A 70 3.21 20.09 8.82
C SER A 70 2.20 20.94 9.58
N ASP A 71 2.26 22.26 9.43
CA ASP A 71 1.29 23.18 10.00
C ASP A 71 0.00 23.26 9.16
N ILE A 72 0.09 22.90 7.87
CA ILE A 72 -1.02 22.87 6.93
C ILE A 72 -1.28 21.46 6.44
N ASN A 73 -2.49 21.18 5.99
CA ASN A 73 -2.84 19.89 5.38
C ASN A 73 -2.25 19.80 3.97
N LEU A 74 -1.35 18.84 3.77
CA LEU A 74 -0.74 18.55 2.47
C LEU A 74 -1.51 17.49 1.69
N GLY A 75 -2.42 16.78 2.36
CA GLY A 75 -3.15 15.64 1.81
C GLY A 75 -2.33 14.34 1.78
N CYS A 76 -3.04 13.21 1.73
CA CYS A 76 -2.44 11.88 1.88
C CYS A 76 -1.29 11.65 0.88
N ALA A 77 -1.52 11.87 -0.43
CA ALA A 77 -0.52 11.60 -1.46
C ALA A 77 0.80 12.35 -1.21
N LYS A 78 0.72 13.66 -1.03
CA LYS A 78 1.90 14.51 -0.85
C LYS A 78 2.54 14.32 0.54
N ARG A 79 1.70 14.21 1.60
CA ARG A 79 2.25 14.13 2.96
C ARG A 79 2.98 12.83 3.19
N VAL A 80 2.38 11.71 2.80
CA VAL A 80 2.99 10.39 2.99
C VAL A 80 4.25 10.27 2.15
N SER A 81 4.19 10.58 0.86
CA SER A 81 5.37 10.43 -0.02
C SER A 81 6.53 11.32 0.42
N SER A 82 6.30 12.62 0.67
CA SER A 82 7.36 13.51 1.13
C SER A 82 7.90 13.13 2.52
N GLY A 83 7.06 12.55 3.37
CA GLY A 83 7.49 12.03 4.66
C GLY A 83 8.41 10.82 4.51
N ILE A 84 8.09 9.89 3.61
CA ILE A 84 8.94 8.72 3.35
C ILE A 84 10.25 9.15 2.64
N ASP A 85 10.20 10.11 1.71
CA ASP A 85 11.40 10.73 1.11
C ASP A 85 12.32 11.25 2.22
N TRP A 86 11.74 12.01 3.15
CA TRP A 86 12.48 12.56 4.27
C TRP A 86 13.09 11.47 5.16
N VAL A 87 12.37 10.38 5.47
CA VAL A 87 12.91 9.25 6.24
C VAL A 87 14.10 8.63 5.52
N PHE A 88 13.97 8.30 4.24
CA PHE A 88 15.04 7.67 3.48
C PHE A 88 16.22 8.60 3.14
N ASN A 89 16.07 9.90 3.32
CA ASN A 89 17.21 10.83 3.32
C ASN A 89 18.07 10.70 4.59
N HIS A 90 17.51 10.17 5.70
CA HIS A 90 18.22 9.99 6.95
C HIS A 90 18.74 8.57 7.18
N VAL A 91 18.03 7.54 6.67
CA VAL A 91 18.36 6.14 6.93
C VAL A 91 18.29 5.31 5.65
N GLU A 92 19.04 4.19 5.62
CA GLU A 92 19.09 3.28 4.47
C GLU A 92 17.88 2.35 4.40
N GLU A 93 17.23 2.09 5.54
CA GLU A 93 16.10 1.18 5.66
C GLU A 93 15.20 1.61 6.82
N ALA A 94 13.90 1.32 6.71
CA ALA A 94 12.94 1.60 7.76
C ALA A 94 11.72 0.67 7.69
N ILE A 95 11.09 0.45 8.85
CA ILE A 95 9.74 -0.08 8.97
C ILE A 95 8.77 1.11 8.94
N ILE A 96 7.69 1.02 8.16
CA ILE A 96 6.75 2.11 7.92
C ILE A 96 5.36 1.66 8.39
N LEU A 97 4.77 2.44 9.31
CA LEU A 97 3.45 2.22 9.86
C LEU A 97 2.61 3.49 9.74
N GLU A 98 1.34 3.33 9.36
CA GLU A 98 0.34 4.38 9.46
C GLU A 98 -0.45 4.23 10.77
N ASP A 99 -1.13 5.30 11.20
CA ASP A 99 -1.82 5.36 12.50
C ASP A 99 -3.00 4.39 12.66
N ASP A 100 -3.32 3.62 11.63
CA ASP A 100 -4.35 2.58 11.64
C ASP A 100 -3.83 1.17 11.28
N CYS A 101 -2.55 1.03 11.07
CA CYS A 101 -1.91 -0.25 10.75
C CYS A 101 -1.36 -0.91 12.02
N LEU A 102 -2.22 -1.63 12.77
CA LEU A 102 -1.84 -2.27 14.03
C LEU A 102 -1.04 -3.55 13.80
N PRO A 103 0.26 -3.59 14.15
CA PRO A 103 1.10 -4.75 13.94
C PRO A 103 0.98 -5.78 15.06
N HIS A 104 1.06 -7.07 14.70
CA HIS A 104 1.39 -8.12 15.67
C HIS A 104 2.83 -7.96 16.15
N PRO A 105 3.18 -8.23 17.41
CA PRO A 105 4.55 -8.06 17.93
C PRO A 105 5.64 -8.73 17.09
N THR A 106 5.35 -9.86 16.45
CA THR A 106 6.32 -10.58 15.57
C THR A 106 6.52 -9.93 14.19
N PHE A 107 5.79 -8.87 13.87
CA PHE A 107 6.00 -8.09 12.64
C PHE A 107 7.36 -7.39 12.64
N PHE A 108 7.77 -6.83 13.75
CA PHE A 108 9.05 -6.11 13.85
C PHE A 108 10.26 -7.02 13.60
N PRO A 109 10.44 -8.16 14.30
CA PRO A 109 11.54 -9.06 14.01
C PRO A 109 11.44 -9.70 12.62
N PHE A 110 10.24 -9.93 12.08
CA PHE A 110 10.04 -10.36 10.69
C PHE A 110 10.63 -9.36 9.70
N CYS A 111 10.33 -8.07 9.85
CA CYS A 111 10.87 -7.03 8.99
C CYS A 111 12.39 -6.86 9.17
N GLU A 112 12.89 -6.86 10.40
CA GLU A 112 14.31 -6.67 10.71
C GLU A 112 15.18 -7.75 10.06
N GLU A 113 14.79 -9.02 10.19
CA GLU A 113 15.52 -10.16 9.59
C GLU A 113 15.54 -10.10 8.06
N LEU A 114 14.40 -9.71 7.45
CA LEU A 114 14.28 -9.62 6.00
C LEU A 114 14.94 -8.39 5.40
N LEU A 115 14.92 -7.26 6.12
CA LEU A 115 15.67 -6.06 5.72
C LEU A 115 17.16 -6.37 5.65
N GLU A 116 17.71 -7.04 6.64
CA GLU A 116 19.12 -7.48 6.62
C GLU A 116 19.38 -8.47 5.50
N LYS A 117 18.56 -9.52 5.37
CA LYS A 117 18.76 -10.60 4.40
C LYS A 117 18.76 -10.10 2.95
N TYR A 118 17.85 -9.17 2.62
CA TYR A 118 17.68 -8.67 1.25
C TYR A 118 18.21 -7.26 1.04
N ARG A 119 19.05 -6.76 1.92
CA ARG A 119 19.62 -5.40 1.88
C ARG A 119 20.19 -5.03 0.51
N TYR A 120 20.90 -5.94 -0.13
CA TYR A 120 21.57 -5.71 -1.41
C TYR A 120 20.88 -6.39 -2.60
N ASP A 121 19.78 -7.09 -2.39
CA ASP A 121 19.04 -7.77 -3.45
C ASP A 121 18.06 -6.83 -4.12
N THR A 122 18.44 -6.27 -5.26
CA THR A 122 17.63 -5.29 -6.01
C THR A 122 16.36 -5.88 -6.63
N ARG A 123 16.22 -7.21 -6.66
CA ARG A 123 14.98 -7.88 -7.07
C ARG A 123 13.85 -7.67 -6.07
N VAL A 124 14.17 -7.31 -4.82
CA VAL A 124 13.20 -7.12 -3.73
C VAL A 124 13.11 -5.63 -3.39
N SER A 125 11.90 -5.08 -3.42
CA SER A 125 11.63 -3.65 -3.16
C SER A 125 10.92 -3.40 -1.83
N SER A 126 10.16 -4.36 -1.32
CA SER A 126 9.38 -4.14 -0.09
C SER A 126 9.17 -5.44 0.68
N ILE A 127 8.87 -5.29 1.96
CA ILE A 127 8.48 -6.36 2.88
C ILE A 127 7.14 -5.94 3.49
N SER A 128 6.10 -6.75 3.34
CA SER A 128 4.78 -6.47 3.87
C SER A 128 4.37 -7.45 4.96
N GLY A 129 3.85 -6.91 6.07
CA GLY A 129 3.17 -7.69 7.09
C GLY A 129 1.72 -8.03 6.75
N GLN A 130 1.13 -7.32 5.80
CA GLN A 130 -0.23 -7.56 5.35
C GLN A 130 -0.32 -8.82 4.50
N ASN A 131 -1.30 -9.68 4.82
CA ASN A 131 -1.68 -10.82 3.98
C ASN A 131 -3.20 -10.81 3.77
N VAL A 132 -3.63 -10.81 2.50
CA VAL A 132 -5.04 -10.72 2.09
C VAL A 132 -5.58 -12.04 1.54
N LEU A 133 -4.93 -13.15 1.85
CA LEU A 133 -5.35 -14.48 1.39
C LEU A 133 -6.31 -15.19 2.36
N PHE A 134 -6.70 -14.51 3.47
CA PHE A 134 -7.68 -15.01 4.44
C PHE A 134 -7.33 -16.42 4.96
N GLY A 135 -6.12 -16.58 5.49
CA GLY A 135 -5.61 -17.84 6.05
C GLY A 135 -5.20 -18.90 5.03
N ARG A 136 -5.31 -18.62 3.74
CA ARG A 136 -4.83 -19.55 2.69
C ARG A 136 -3.31 -19.52 2.62
N ARG A 137 -2.68 -20.60 3.04
CA ARG A 137 -1.22 -20.74 2.93
C ARG A 137 -0.81 -21.05 1.49
N ARG A 138 0.24 -20.36 1.03
CA ARG A 138 0.79 -20.58 -0.31
C ARG A 138 2.05 -21.43 -0.31
N THR A 139 2.72 -21.50 0.82
CA THR A 139 4.01 -22.16 0.97
C THR A 139 4.20 -22.62 2.42
N ASN A 140 5.15 -23.50 2.66
CA ASN A 140 5.61 -23.87 4.00
C ASN A 140 6.70 -22.91 4.52
N TYR A 141 7.14 -21.94 3.72
CA TYR A 141 8.06 -20.89 4.14
C TYR A 141 7.34 -19.78 4.91
N SER A 142 8.09 -18.94 5.62
CA SER A 142 7.52 -17.83 6.39
C SER A 142 6.92 -16.74 5.53
N TYR A 143 7.28 -16.69 4.24
CA TYR A 143 6.83 -15.67 3.28
C TYR A 143 6.93 -16.20 1.85
N TYR A 144 6.38 -15.41 0.91
CA TYR A 144 6.49 -15.63 -0.53
C TYR A 144 6.76 -14.31 -1.24
N PHE A 145 7.15 -14.38 -2.53
CA PHE A 145 7.37 -13.20 -3.37
C PHE A 145 6.18 -12.92 -4.25
N SER A 146 5.78 -11.67 -4.29
CA SER A 146 4.63 -11.17 -5.04
C SER A 146 5.05 -9.98 -5.91
N ARG A 147 4.34 -9.77 -7.01
CA ARG A 147 4.46 -8.51 -7.76
C ARG A 147 3.76 -7.36 -7.02
N TYR A 148 2.81 -7.66 -6.14
CA TYR A 148 2.08 -6.66 -5.40
C TYR A 148 2.82 -6.29 -4.11
N ASN A 149 3.04 -4.99 -3.94
CA ASN A 149 3.52 -4.41 -2.71
C ASN A 149 2.30 -3.99 -1.87
N LEU A 150 2.03 -4.69 -0.80
CA LEU A 150 0.97 -4.34 0.14
C LEU A 150 1.56 -3.42 1.21
N CYS A 151 0.95 -2.24 1.41
CA CYS A 151 1.56 -1.17 2.20
C CYS A 151 0.89 -0.92 3.57
N TRP A 152 0.02 -1.80 4.02
CA TRP A 152 -0.43 -1.76 5.41
C TRP A 152 0.61 -2.44 6.30
N GLY A 153 1.44 -1.63 6.99
CA GLY A 153 2.59 -2.12 7.73
C GLY A 153 3.62 -2.82 6.85
N TRP A 154 4.65 -2.10 6.49
CA TRP A 154 5.64 -2.55 5.52
C TRP A 154 7.04 -2.04 5.89
N ALA A 155 8.04 -2.56 5.21
CA ALA A 155 9.41 -2.10 5.32
C ALA A 155 10.08 -2.03 3.95
N SER A 156 11.07 -1.14 3.82
CA SER A 156 11.79 -0.95 2.57
C SER A 156 13.15 -0.29 2.81
N TRP A 157 13.84 -0.03 1.72
CA TRP A 157 15.18 0.55 1.65
C TRP A 157 15.16 1.82 0.80
N ARG A 158 16.09 2.76 1.09
CA ARG A 158 16.35 3.94 0.27
C ARG A 158 16.57 3.56 -1.20
N ARG A 159 17.36 2.48 -1.47
CA ARG A 159 17.63 1.99 -2.82
C ARG A 159 16.37 1.61 -3.62
N ALA A 160 15.32 1.18 -2.96
CA ALA A 160 14.05 0.85 -3.61
C ALA A 160 13.15 2.08 -3.74
N TRP A 161 13.02 2.86 -2.67
CA TRP A 161 12.17 4.04 -2.65
C TRP A 161 12.62 5.16 -3.60
N GLN A 162 13.90 5.26 -3.93
CA GLN A 162 14.42 6.24 -4.91
C GLN A 162 13.73 6.17 -6.28
N HIS A 163 13.06 5.07 -6.61
CA HIS A 163 12.28 4.90 -7.85
C HIS A 163 10.85 5.43 -7.74
N TYR A 164 10.42 5.85 -6.55
CA TYR A 164 9.11 6.46 -6.37
C TYR A 164 9.03 7.80 -7.09
N ASP A 165 7.97 7.99 -7.86
CA ASP A 165 7.66 9.26 -8.51
C ASP A 165 6.18 9.57 -8.33
N LEU A 166 5.89 10.59 -7.52
CA LEU A 166 4.53 11.05 -7.25
C LEU A 166 3.75 11.40 -8.52
N TYR A 167 4.46 11.90 -9.54
CA TYR A 167 3.88 12.35 -10.80
C TYR A 167 3.89 11.29 -11.91
N MET A 168 4.44 10.11 -11.63
CA MET A 168 4.48 8.97 -12.57
C MET A 168 4.97 9.36 -13.99
N LYS A 169 6.09 10.08 -14.08
CA LYS A 169 6.62 10.63 -15.35
C LYS A 169 6.82 9.59 -16.44
N LEU A 170 7.11 8.34 -16.07
CA LEU A 170 7.26 7.23 -17.01
C LEU A 170 5.94 6.67 -17.53
N TRP A 171 4.79 7.05 -16.93
CA TRP A 171 3.50 6.46 -17.30
C TRP A 171 3.13 6.62 -18.79
N PRO A 172 3.27 7.80 -19.42
CA PRO A 172 2.94 7.95 -20.84
C PRO A 172 3.70 6.98 -21.75
N GLU A 173 4.99 6.76 -21.49
CA GLU A 173 5.83 5.84 -22.27
C GLU A 173 5.40 4.38 -22.02
N ILE A 174 5.33 3.95 -20.77
CA ILE A 174 4.93 2.59 -20.37
C ILE A 174 3.55 2.24 -20.94
N HIS A 175 2.62 3.20 -20.93
CA HIS A 175 1.26 3.01 -21.47
C HIS A 175 1.25 2.91 -22.99
N SER A 176 1.92 3.83 -23.69
CA SER A 176 1.91 3.88 -25.15
C SER A 176 2.63 2.68 -25.80
N GLN A 177 3.67 2.16 -25.18
CA GLN A 177 4.42 0.99 -25.63
C GLN A 177 3.76 -0.34 -25.20
N GLY A 178 2.73 -0.30 -24.34
CA GLY A 178 2.01 -1.49 -23.93
C GLY A 178 2.77 -2.40 -22.95
N TYR A 179 3.84 -1.95 -22.29
CA TYR A 179 4.67 -2.74 -21.38
C TYR A 179 3.91 -3.37 -20.21
N LEU A 180 2.73 -2.85 -19.85
CA LEU A 180 1.90 -3.50 -18.85
C LEU A 180 1.43 -4.91 -19.26
N ASN A 181 1.37 -5.22 -20.55
CA ASN A 181 1.05 -6.58 -21.02
C ASN A 181 2.15 -7.56 -20.62
N ASP A 182 3.42 -7.16 -20.75
CA ASP A 182 4.58 -7.99 -20.40
C ASP A 182 4.66 -8.19 -18.88
N ILE A 183 4.35 -7.14 -18.10
CA ILE A 183 4.36 -7.19 -16.64
C ILE A 183 3.21 -8.04 -16.11
N LEU A 184 1.98 -7.86 -16.61
CA LEU A 184 0.75 -8.38 -16.00
C LEU A 184 0.21 -9.65 -16.70
N GLY A 185 0.40 -9.78 -18.02
CA GLY A 185 0.11 -10.98 -18.80
C GLY A 185 -1.38 -11.28 -19.05
N HIS A 186 -2.32 -10.72 -18.29
CA HIS A 186 -3.74 -10.98 -18.42
C HIS A 186 -4.51 -9.73 -18.84
N PRO A 187 -5.25 -9.73 -20.00
CA PRO A 187 -5.84 -8.51 -20.55
C PRO A 187 -6.75 -7.72 -19.60
N LEU A 188 -7.56 -8.38 -18.79
CA LEU A 188 -8.43 -7.70 -17.81
C LEU A 188 -7.63 -7.07 -16.68
N VAL A 189 -6.52 -7.69 -16.26
CA VAL A 189 -5.62 -7.14 -15.23
C VAL A 189 -4.87 -5.95 -15.79
N VAL A 190 -4.37 -6.04 -17.02
CA VAL A 190 -3.76 -4.93 -17.76
C VAL A 190 -4.72 -3.75 -17.86
N LYS A 191 -5.95 -3.98 -18.30
CA LYS A 191 -6.97 -2.95 -18.42
C LYS A 191 -7.29 -2.29 -17.06
N TYR A 192 -7.40 -3.11 -16.01
CA TYR A 192 -7.63 -2.60 -14.65
C TYR A 192 -6.51 -1.64 -14.24
N TRP A 193 -5.24 -2.08 -14.29
CA TRP A 193 -4.11 -1.29 -13.87
C TRP A 193 -3.84 -0.08 -14.77
N SER A 194 -4.09 -0.19 -16.09
CA SER A 194 -4.04 0.96 -17.00
C SER A 194 -5.04 2.05 -16.59
N ASN A 195 -6.27 1.67 -16.22
CA ASN A 195 -7.27 2.65 -15.76
C ASN A 195 -6.88 3.28 -14.41
N VAL A 196 -6.34 2.48 -13.48
CA VAL A 196 -5.88 2.99 -12.18
C VAL A 196 -4.73 3.98 -12.38
N PHE A 197 -3.68 3.58 -13.09
CA PHE A 197 -2.51 4.44 -13.31
C PHE A 197 -2.84 5.69 -14.11
N GLN A 198 -3.71 5.58 -15.13
CA GLN A 198 -4.18 6.75 -15.87
C GLN A 198 -4.94 7.73 -14.97
N SER A 199 -5.81 7.22 -14.08
CA SER A 199 -6.55 8.04 -13.12
C SER A 199 -5.63 8.77 -12.15
N VAL A 200 -4.62 8.06 -11.63
CA VAL A 200 -3.62 8.62 -10.72
C VAL A 200 -2.72 9.64 -11.43
N TYR A 201 -2.27 9.33 -12.64
CA TYR A 201 -1.48 10.24 -13.46
C TYR A 201 -2.20 11.57 -13.74
N ASN A 202 -3.51 11.50 -14.02
CA ASN A 202 -4.34 12.69 -14.25
C ASN A 202 -4.58 13.51 -12.97
N ASN A 203 -4.47 12.90 -11.79
CA ASN A 203 -4.64 13.57 -10.49
C ASN A 203 -3.66 13.00 -9.45
N PRO A 204 -2.37 13.30 -9.57
CA PRO A 204 -1.34 12.69 -8.73
C PRO A 204 -1.40 13.10 -7.25
N LEU A 205 -1.99 14.26 -6.96
CA LEU A 205 -2.22 14.76 -5.59
C LEU A 205 -3.61 14.39 -5.05
N GLY A 206 -4.32 13.48 -5.72
CA GLY A 206 -5.68 13.08 -5.36
C GLY A 206 -5.78 12.43 -3.98
N ILE A 207 -6.05 11.14 -3.91
CA ILE A 207 -6.38 10.50 -2.64
C ILE A 207 -5.23 9.64 -2.09
N THR A 208 -4.38 9.06 -2.96
CA THR A 208 -3.48 7.98 -2.58
C THR A 208 -2.03 8.22 -3.01
N TRP A 209 -1.11 7.55 -2.34
CA TRP A 209 0.33 7.51 -2.65
C TRP A 209 0.79 6.10 -3.08
N ASP A 210 0.04 5.07 -2.78
CA ASP A 210 0.42 3.67 -2.86
C ASP A 210 0.35 3.11 -4.29
N TYR A 211 -0.52 3.62 -5.14
CA TYR A 211 -0.55 3.24 -6.56
C TYR A 211 0.68 3.70 -7.33
N GLN A 212 1.23 4.88 -7.00
CA GLN A 212 2.49 5.35 -7.55
C GLN A 212 3.65 4.43 -7.13
N TRP A 213 3.64 3.96 -5.87
CA TRP A 213 4.59 2.96 -5.39
C TRP A 213 4.45 1.63 -6.12
N THR A 214 3.22 1.15 -6.30
CA THR A 214 2.95 -0.04 -7.09
C THR A 214 3.45 0.10 -8.53
N PHE A 215 3.23 1.26 -9.16
CA PHE A 215 3.74 1.55 -10.50
C PHE A 215 5.27 1.52 -10.54
N ALA A 216 5.93 2.17 -9.60
CA ALA A 216 7.40 2.16 -9.51
C ALA A 216 7.95 0.73 -9.39
N CYS A 217 7.36 -0.10 -8.52
CA CYS A 217 7.76 -1.50 -8.38
C CYS A 217 7.53 -2.30 -9.67
N PHE A 218 6.43 -2.08 -10.39
CA PHE A 218 6.16 -2.74 -11.66
C PHE A 218 7.19 -2.38 -12.73
N VAL A 219 7.50 -1.09 -12.88
CA VAL A 219 8.47 -0.60 -13.88
C VAL A 219 9.89 -1.08 -13.57
N GLN A 220 10.24 -1.25 -12.30
CA GLN A 220 11.53 -1.81 -11.88
C GLN A 220 11.54 -3.35 -11.90
N ASN A 221 10.43 -4.00 -12.29
CA ASN A 221 10.26 -5.46 -12.26
C ASN A 221 10.67 -6.07 -10.91
N SER A 222 10.46 -5.33 -9.83
CA SER A 222 10.82 -5.75 -8.47
C SER A 222 9.67 -6.47 -7.77
N LEU A 223 9.99 -7.30 -6.78
CA LEU A 223 9.04 -8.09 -6.01
C LEU A 223 8.90 -7.56 -4.59
N GLY A 224 7.70 -7.64 -4.06
CA GLY A 224 7.44 -7.52 -2.63
C GLY A 224 7.52 -8.88 -1.93
N ILE A 225 8.04 -8.90 -0.72
CA ILE A 225 7.90 -10.03 0.20
C ILE A 225 6.58 -9.87 0.93
N ILE A 226 5.75 -10.92 0.91
CA ILE A 226 4.49 -10.96 1.65
C ILE A 226 4.58 -12.06 2.71
N SER A 227 4.30 -11.70 3.97
CA SER A 227 4.22 -12.68 5.07
C SER A 227 3.20 -13.77 4.73
N ASN A 228 3.51 -15.04 5.05
CA ASN A 228 2.62 -16.15 4.75
C ASN A 228 1.39 -16.20 5.66
N GLY A 229 1.41 -15.46 6.78
CA GLY A 229 0.28 -15.15 7.65
C GLY A 229 0.08 -13.65 7.80
N ASN A 230 -1.11 -13.19 8.17
CA ASN A 230 -1.35 -11.77 8.35
C ASN A 230 -0.72 -11.26 9.66
N LEU A 231 0.15 -10.26 9.56
CA LEU A 231 0.83 -9.62 10.71
C LEU A 231 0.31 -8.21 11.01
N ILE A 232 -0.59 -7.68 10.18
CA ILE A 232 -1.12 -6.32 10.32
C ILE A 232 -2.65 -6.34 10.30
N SER A 233 -3.26 -5.74 11.30
CA SER A 233 -4.69 -5.45 11.33
C SER A 233 -4.91 -3.98 11.01
N ASN A 234 -5.65 -3.66 9.94
CA ASN A 234 -6.06 -2.28 9.70
C ASN A 234 -7.29 -1.99 10.56
N ILE A 235 -7.14 -1.05 11.49
CA ILE A 235 -8.16 -0.63 12.47
C ILE A 235 -8.78 0.73 12.12
N GLY A 236 -8.52 1.24 10.92
CA GLY A 236 -8.96 2.57 10.45
C GLY A 236 -10.34 2.60 9.78
N PHE A 237 -11.02 1.46 9.71
CA PHE A 237 -12.37 1.39 9.14
C PHE A 237 -13.39 1.94 10.15
N GLY A 238 -14.17 2.96 9.73
CA GLY A 238 -15.17 3.59 10.60
C GLY A 238 -15.59 4.97 10.10
N PRO A 239 -16.39 5.70 10.90
CA PRO A 239 -16.90 7.03 10.51
C PRO A 239 -15.80 8.06 10.21
N ASP A 240 -14.66 7.97 10.87
CA ASP A 240 -13.51 8.85 10.67
C ASP A 240 -12.54 8.38 9.55
N SER A 241 -12.89 7.29 8.84
CA SER A 241 -12.09 6.77 7.73
C SER A 241 -11.98 7.75 6.58
N THR A 242 -10.77 7.91 6.04
CA THR A 242 -10.51 8.77 4.88
C THR A 242 -10.98 8.14 3.57
N HIS A 243 -10.89 6.81 3.45
CA HIS A 243 -11.10 6.08 2.19
C HIS A 243 -12.36 5.20 2.16
N PHE A 244 -12.90 4.78 3.30
CA PHE A 244 -13.98 3.81 3.37
C PHE A 244 -15.20 4.35 4.12
N LYS A 245 -16.08 5.04 3.40
CA LYS A 245 -17.36 5.55 3.93
C LYS A 245 -18.55 4.60 3.70
N SER A 246 -18.30 3.36 3.26
CA SER A 246 -19.36 2.40 2.96
C SER A 246 -19.94 1.79 4.24
N THR A 247 -21.27 1.68 4.30
CA THR A 247 -22.01 0.94 5.36
C THR A 247 -21.85 -0.57 5.26
N ASN A 248 -21.29 -1.09 4.16
CA ASN A 248 -21.01 -2.51 3.99
C ASN A 248 -19.67 -2.87 4.65
N LYS A 249 -19.66 -3.94 5.42
CA LYS A 249 -18.43 -4.50 6.01
C LYS A 249 -17.41 -4.77 4.90
N ASN A 250 -16.27 -4.08 4.96
CA ASN A 250 -15.13 -4.41 4.11
C ASN A 250 -14.49 -5.70 4.65
N PRO A 251 -14.30 -6.74 3.84
CA PRO A 251 -13.67 -7.98 4.28
C PRO A 251 -12.22 -7.80 4.77
N LEU A 252 -11.60 -6.67 4.48
CA LEU A 252 -10.26 -6.32 4.96
C LEU A 252 -10.28 -5.58 6.31
N ASP A 253 -11.47 -5.18 6.79
CA ASP A 253 -11.61 -4.50 8.07
C ASP A 253 -11.19 -5.42 9.21
N SER A 254 -10.24 -4.95 10.00
CA SER A 254 -9.79 -5.62 11.22
C SER A 254 -9.44 -7.10 11.02
N LEU A 255 -8.79 -7.43 9.87
CA LEU A 255 -8.31 -8.78 9.64
C LEU A 255 -7.47 -9.25 10.83
N PRO A 256 -7.76 -10.44 11.38
CA PRO A 256 -7.00 -10.96 12.51
C PRO A 256 -5.53 -11.16 12.13
N THR A 257 -4.66 -10.87 13.07
CA THR A 257 -3.24 -11.16 12.95
C THR A 257 -2.91 -12.51 13.56
N GLU A 258 -1.81 -13.09 13.11
CA GLU A 258 -1.28 -14.34 13.65
C GLU A 258 0.21 -14.21 13.97
N LYS A 259 0.67 -15.03 14.92
CA LYS A 259 2.08 -15.03 15.33
C LYS A 259 2.96 -15.61 14.22
N MET A 260 3.99 -14.87 13.80
CA MET A 260 5.06 -15.42 12.96
C MET A 260 5.99 -16.31 13.80
N GLN A 261 6.30 -17.50 13.29
CA GLN A 261 7.30 -18.38 13.90
C GLN A 261 8.71 -17.86 13.58
N LEU A 262 9.55 -17.82 14.59
CA LEU A 262 10.95 -17.45 14.49
C LEU A 262 11.83 -18.62 14.99
N PRO A 263 13.01 -18.85 14.38
CA PRO A 263 13.59 -18.13 13.23
C PRO A 263 12.74 -18.32 11.96
N LEU A 264 12.88 -17.39 10.99
CA LEU A 264 12.13 -17.47 9.74
C LEU A 264 12.60 -18.66 8.90
N ASN A 265 11.64 -19.38 8.31
CA ASN A 265 11.91 -20.38 7.28
C ASN A 265 11.94 -19.70 5.91
N HIS A 266 13.14 -19.51 5.35
CA HIS A 266 13.35 -18.79 4.10
C HIS A 266 13.21 -19.69 2.88
N PRO A 267 12.55 -19.24 1.78
CA PRO A 267 12.64 -19.92 0.50
C PRO A 267 14.08 -19.81 -0.05
N PRO A 268 14.63 -20.89 -0.65
CA PRO A 268 15.97 -20.87 -1.22
C PRO A 268 16.04 -20.17 -2.61
N PHE A 269 14.98 -19.49 -3.01
CA PHE A 269 14.82 -18.84 -4.31
C PHE A 269 14.09 -17.51 -4.16
N VAL A 270 14.23 -16.63 -5.16
CA VAL A 270 13.43 -15.41 -5.33
C VAL A 270 12.60 -15.58 -6.61
N ILE A 271 11.43 -16.24 -6.47
CA ILE A 271 10.51 -16.51 -7.56
C ILE A 271 9.13 -16.00 -7.18
N ARG A 272 8.53 -15.23 -8.07
CA ARG A 272 7.17 -14.71 -7.92
C ARG A 272 6.14 -15.83 -7.80
N ASP A 273 5.28 -15.78 -6.79
CA ASP A 273 4.12 -16.68 -6.68
C ASP A 273 2.91 -16.12 -7.48
N VAL A 274 2.80 -16.54 -8.74
CA VAL A 274 1.71 -16.11 -9.63
C VAL A 274 0.32 -16.53 -9.11
N LYS A 275 0.22 -17.65 -8.37
CA LYS A 275 -1.07 -18.08 -7.81
C LYS A 275 -1.47 -17.17 -6.64
N ALA A 276 -0.52 -16.76 -5.80
CA ALA A 276 -0.78 -15.78 -4.76
C ALA A 276 -1.20 -14.42 -5.35
N ASP A 277 -0.51 -13.95 -6.39
CA ASP A 277 -0.85 -12.72 -7.09
C ASP A 277 -2.26 -12.75 -7.66
N ASN A 278 -2.64 -13.85 -8.29
CA ASN A 278 -3.99 -14.02 -8.83
C ASN A 278 -5.07 -14.03 -7.73
N LEU A 279 -4.77 -14.59 -6.56
CA LEU A 279 -5.66 -14.54 -5.40
C LEU A 279 -5.76 -13.10 -4.87
N THR A 280 -4.65 -12.41 -4.70
CA THR A 280 -4.59 -11.01 -4.27
C THR A 280 -5.38 -10.11 -5.21
N GLN A 281 -5.16 -10.25 -6.53
CA GLN A 281 -5.90 -9.50 -7.55
C GLN A 281 -7.41 -9.71 -7.45
N ARG A 282 -7.85 -10.95 -7.25
CA ARG A 282 -9.28 -11.29 -7.11
C ARG A 282 -9.86 -10.85 -5.79
N THR A 283 -9.07 -10.74 -4.74
CA THR A 283 -9.51 -10.39 -3.39
C THR A 283 -9.66 -8.88 -3.25
N ILE A 284 -8.58 -8.13 -3.53
CA ILE A 284 -8.56 -6.68 -3.33
C ILE A 284 -9.27 -5.94 -4.48
N TYR A 285 -9.11 -6.43 -5.72
CA TYR A 285 -9.54 -5.71 -6.93
C TYR A 285 -10.73 -6.37 -7.64
N ARG A 286 -11.44 -7.31 -6.96
CA ARG A 286 -12.55 -8.11 -7.53
C ARG A 286 -13.70 -7.28 -8.06
N ASP A 287 -14.18 -6.34 -7.28
CA ASP A 287 -15.37 -5.56 -7.64
C ASP A 287 -15.08 -4.65 -8.84
N SER A 288 -13.88 -4.13 -8.92
CA SER A 288 -13.43 -3.35 -10.07
C SER A 288 -13.31 -4.17 -11.34
N LEU A 289 -12.85 -5.42 -11.25
CA LEU A 289 -12.82 -6.36 -12.38
C LEU A 289 -14.24 -6.73 -12.83
N LEU A 290 -15.16 -7.00 -11.91
CA LEU A 290 -16.57 -7.26 -12.23
C LEU A 290 -17.25 -6.06 -12.87
N GLN A 291 -16.96 -4.84 -12.40
CA GLN A 291 -17.47 -3.61 -13.02
C GLN A 291 -16.93 -3.42 -14.44
N LEU A 292 -15.64 -3.72 -14.66
CA LEU A 292 -15.06 -3.69 -16.01
C LEU A 292 -15.73 -4.71 -16.93
N LEU A 293 -15.92 -5.94 -16.47
CA LEU A 293 -16.63 -6.97 -17.24
C LEU A 293 -18.06 -6.54 -17.60
N LYS A 294 -18.81 -5.99 -16.64
CA LYS A 294 -20.16 -5.46 -16.88
C LYS A 294 -20.16 -4.32 -17.90
N LYS A 295 -19.17 -3.41 -17.86
CA LYS A 295 -19.03 -2.34 -18.86
C LYS A 295 -18.71 -2.89 -20.25
N GLU A 296 -17.84 -3.90 -20.35
CA GLU A 296 -17.51 -4.55 -21.63
C GLU A 296 -18.72 -5.26 -22.25
N ILE A 297 -19.47 -6.01 -21.43
CA ILE A 297 -20.70 -6.69 -21.88
C ILE A 297 -21.71 -5.65 -22.38
N LYS A 298 -21.94 -4.56 -21.64
CA LYS A 298 -22.83 -3.47 -22.06
C LYS A 298 -22.37 -2.81 -23.37
N LYS A 299 -21.06 -2.59 -23.55
CA LYS A 299 -20.50 -2.04 -24.79
C LYS A 299 -20.69 -2.98 -25.96
N SER A 300 -20.45 -4.28 -25.76
CA SER A 300 -20.64 -5.33 -26.75
C SER A 300 -22.10 -5.45 -27.18
N LEU A 301 -23.04 -5.35 -26.22
CA LEU A 301 -24.49 -5.39 -26.52
C LEU A 301 -24.93 -4.16 -27.32
N LYS A 302 -24.47 -2.95 -26.94
CA LYS A 302 -24.77 -1.73 -27.70
C LYS A 302 -24.25 -1.79 -29.16
N VAL A 303 -23.04 -2.34 -29.35
CA VAL A 303 -22.46 -2.50 -30.71
C VAL A 303 -23.27 -3.51 -31.54
N LYS A 304 -23.82 -4.55 -30.91
CA LYS A 304 -24.69 -5.51 -31.57
C LYS A 304 -26.05 -4.90 -31.93
N GLU A 305 -26.61 -4.04 -31.10
CA GLU A 305 -27.83 -3.26 -31.38
C GLU A 305 -27.63 -2.29 -32.57
N PHE A 306 -26.51 -1.55 -32.57
CA PHE A 306 -26.17 -0.66 -33.69
C PHE A 306 -25.98 -1.40 -35.02
N LYS A 307 -25.42 -2.61 -34.99
CA LYS A 307 -25.27 -3.46 -36.20
C LYS A 307 -26.59 -4.11 -36.66
N LYS A 308 -27.62 -4.17 -35.79
CA LYS A 308 -28.96 -4.69 -36.18
C LYS A 308 -29.87 -3.60 -36.76
N VAL A 309 -29.53 -2.33 -36.61
CA VAL A 309 -30.35 -1.17 -37.08
C VAL A 309 -29.90 -0.69 -38.48
N SER A 310 -28.90 -1.31 -39.10
CA SER A 310 -28.50 -1.00 -40.48
C SER A 310 -28.53 -2.24 -41.34
N PRO A 311 -29.71 -2.59 -41.87
CA PRO A 311 -29.82 -2.88 -43.29
C PRO A 311 -30.96 -2.07 -43.94
N ASP A 312 -30.76 -1.69 -45.18
CA ASP A 312 -31.75 -1.18 -46.13
C ASP A 312 -32.20 0.26 -45.98
N ASN A 313 -31.39 1.17 -46.52
CA ASN A 313 -31.88 2.30 -47.31
C ASN A 313 -30.76 2.86 -48.22
N PHE A 314 -30.36 2.03 -49.20
CA PHE A 314 -29.78 2.52 -50.43
C PHE A 314 -30.46 1.77 -51.58
N ASN A 315 -31.67 2.24 -51.89
CA ASN A 315 -32.24 2.06 -53.22
C ASN A 315 -32.99 3.35 -53.60
N LEU A 316 -32.59 3.87 -54.76
CA LEU A 316 -33.31 4.82 -55.63
C LEU A 316 -33.29 6.31 -55.13
N ILE A 317 -32.65 7.22 -55.77
CA ILE A 317 -32.72 7.65 -57.19
C ILE A 317 -31.35 8.28 -57.54
#